data_594d64f9be7361cd187f039e08f2cbb6
#
_entry.id   594d64f9be7361cd187f039e08f2cbb6
#
_cell.length_a   1.000
_cell.length_b   1.000
_cell.length_c   1.000
_cell.angle_alpha   90.00
_cell.angle_beta   90.00
_cell.angle_gamma   90.00
#
_symmetry.space_group_name_H-M   'P 1'
#
loop_
_entity.id
_entity.type
_entity.pdbx_description
1 polymer ?
#
loop_
_entity_poly.entity_id
_entity_poly.type
_entity_poly.pdbx_seq_one_letter_code
_entity_poly.pdbx_strand_id
1 'polypeptide(L)'
;MGGLSARQAAERFDVGTATAIVWVRRFREGGELVARRQGKPRGLRLDPHADYLLGLLEQTPDLTLAELAATLERERGIRVSLATVWTFLDRHGMTFKKKTAHAAEQQRPDVQAARQEWFEEQPGFDWRKLIFVDETAAATNLARLRGRAPRGERCLAAVPHGHWKTTTFTAGLRVDGLTAPLVLDGAMNGPAFLAYVGQVLVPELTPGDIVVMDNLPAHKVAGVRQAIEGAGATLRYLPPYSPDLNPIEMAFSKLKALLRKAAARTVPELWQSIGEAIAQFSAQDCRHYFEAAGYESG
;
A
#
# COMPACT_ATOMS: atom_id res chain seq x y z
N MET A 1 -45.31 34.79 14.31
CA MET A 1 -44.12 34.68 15.18
C MET A 1 -43.29 35.95 14.99
N GLY A 2 -43.31 36.84 16.00
CA GLY A 2 -42.55 38.11 15.95
C GLY A 2 -41.07 37.86 16.21
N GLY A 3 -40.26 37.83 15.16
CA GLY A 3 -38.80 37.79 15.27
C GLY A 3 -38.25 39.15 15.75
N LEU A 4 -37.07 39.12 16.43
CA LEU A 4 -36.37 40.31 16.86
C LEU A 4 -36.09 41.25 15.66
N SER A 5 -36.22 42.54 15.83
CA SER A 5 -35.76 43.52 14.85
C SER A 5 -34.22 43.44 14.74
N ALA A 6 -33.64 43.86 13.61
CA ALA A 6 -32.19 43.88 13.41
C ALA A 6 -31.44 44.69 14.50
N ARG A 7 -32.06 45.74 15.06
CA ARG A 7 -31.48 46.51 16.17
C ARG A 7 -31.50 45.73 17.49
N GLN A 8 -32.64 45.08 17.80
CA GLN A 8 -32.74 44.23 19.00
C GLN A 8 -31.80 42.99 18.92
N ALA A 9 -31.61 42.44 17.72
CA ALA A 9 -30.65 41.38 17.48
C ALA A 9 -29.21 41.87 17.67
N ALA A 10 -28.88 43.08 17.17
CA ALA A 10 -27.58 43.70 17.34
C ALA A 10 -27.19 43.86 18.83
N GLU A 11 -28.13 44.39 19.62
CA GLU A 11 -27.97 44.58 21.06
C GLU A 11 -27.81 43.23 21.81
N ARG A 12 -28.65 42.24 21.46
CA ARG A 12 -28.62 40.91 22.10
C ARG A 12 -27.34 40.12 21.84
N PHE A 13 -26.73 40.29 20.66
CA PHE A 13 -25.58 39.54 20.24
C PHE A 13 -24.26 40.39 20.27
N ASP A 14 -24.30 41.56 20.85
CA ASP A 14 -23.19 42.51 20.97
C ASP A 14 -22.45 42.72 19.63
N VAL A 15 -23.20 42.99 18.57
CA VAL A 15 -22.68 43.29 17.24
C VAL A 15 -23.15 44.64 16.73
N GLY A 16 -22.38 45.25 15.88
CA GLY A 16 -22.76 46.54 15.27
C GLY A 16 -24.12 46.45 14.54
N THR A 17 -25.00 47.42 14.70
CA THR A 17 -26.32 47.46 14.07
C THR A 17 -26.27 47.27 12.54
N ALA A 18 -25.28 47.88 11.90
CA ALA A 18 -25.04 47.71 10.44
C ALA A 18 -24.74 46.27 10.05
N THR A 19 -23.96 45.57 10.89
CA THR A 19 -23.64 44.13 10.71
C THR A 19 -24.87 43.27 10.83
N ALA A 20 -25.70 43.50 11.88
CA ALA A 20 -26.94 42.79 12.07
C ALA A 20 -27.94 43.00 10.92
N ILE A 21 -28.07 44.21 10.42
CA ILE A 21 -28.93 44.51 9.27
C ILE A 21 -28.47 43.72 8.03
N VAL A 22 -27.15 43.68 7.75
CA VAL A 22 -26.58 42.92 6.61
C VAL A 22 -26.84 41.42 6.76
N TRP A 23 -26.67 40.87 7.95
CA TRP A 23 -26.92 39.46 8.20
C TRP A 23 -28.39 39.08 8.04
N VAL A 24 -29.31 39.90 8.61
CA VAL A 24 -30.76 39.66 8.47
C VAL A 24 -31.19 39.74 7.01
N ARG A 25 -30.66 40.71 6.25
CA ARG A 25 -30.92 40.80 4.81
C ARG A 25 -30.47 39.57 4.06
N ARG A 26 -29.22 39.12 4.26
CA ARG A 26 -28.65 37.91 3.61
C ARG A 26 -29.44 36.65 3.93
N PHE A 27 -29.88 36.52 5.20
CA PHE A 27 -30.75 35.42 5.59
C PHE A 27 -32.09 35.45 4.86
N ARG A 28 -32.72 36.62 4.76
CA ARG A 28 -34.03 36.76 4.10
C ARG A 28 -33.94 36.57 2.57
N GLU A 29 -32.91 37.05 1.95
CA GLU A 29 -32.75 37.02 0.48
C GLU A 29 -32.16 35.69 0.00
N GLY A 30 -31.24 35.05 0.75
CA GLY A 30 -30.48 33.88 0.32
C GLY A 30 -30.42 32.70 1.29
N GLY A 31 -31.08 32.78 2.45
CA GLY A 31 -31.04 31.70 3.47
C GLY A 31 -29.64 31.51 4.10
N GLU A 32 -28.73 32.48 3.96
CA GLU A 32 -27.34 32.36 4.44
C GLU A 32 -27.27 32.37 5.97
N LEU A 33 -26.86 31.24 6.56
CA LEU A 33 -26.64 31.07 8.00
C LEU A 33 -25.16 31.09 8.40
N VAL A 34 -24.24 31.04 7.43
CA VAL A 34 -22.81 30.93 7.69
C VAL A 34 -22.09 32.22 7.29
N ALA A 35 -21.10 32.62 8.09
CA ALA A 35 -20.26 33.75 7.76
C ALA A 35 -19.51 33.52 6.43
N ARG A 36 -19.56 34.52 5.54
CA ARG A 36 -18.75 34.47 4.31
C ARG A 36 -17.27 34.56 4.64
N ARG A 37 -16.45 33.86 3.84
CA ARG A 37 -14.99 34.00 3.95
C ARG A 37 -14.62 35.47 3.80
N GLN A 38 -13.83 35.99 4.75
CA GLN A 38 -13.31 37.36 4.69
C GLN A 38 -12.14 37.44 3.69
N GLY A 39 -12.07 38.54 2.96
CA GLY A 39 -11.01 38.85 2.03
C GLY A 39 -11.45 38.78 0.56
N LYS A 40 -10.76 39.49 -0.31
CA LYS A 40 -10.89 39.37 -1.77
C LYS A 40 -10.49 37.93 -2.16
N PRO A 41 -11.29 37.23 -3.00
CA PRO A 41 -10.81 36.02 -3.64
C PRO A 41 -9.54 36.40 -4.39
N ARG A 42 -8.37 35.96 -3.94
CA ARG A 42 -7.14 36.15 -4.72
C ARG A 42 -7.33 35.30 -5.96
N GLY A 43 -7.46 35.94 -7.12
CA GLY A 43 -7.32 35.28 -8.42
C GLY A 43 -6.00 34.51 -8.36
N LEU A 44 -6.07 33.23 -8.54
CA LEU A 44 -4.92 32.37 -8.34
C LEU A 44 -4.06 32.50 -9.59
N ARG A 45 -2.86 32.96 -9.40
CA ARG A 45 -1.90 33.31 -10.44
C ARG A 45 -1.61 32.16 -11.43
N LEU A 46 -1.82 30.89 -10.97
CA LEU A 46 -1.57 29.70 -11.77
C LEU A 46 -2.82 29.11 -12.43
N ASP A 47 -4.04 29.56 -12.08
CA ASP A 47 -5.27 29.03 -12.68
C ASP A 47 -5.32 29.18 -14.22
N PRO A 48 -4.84 30.27 -14.83
CA PRO A 48 -4.76 30.34 -16.29
C PRO A 48 -3.78 29.37 -16.95
N HIS A 49 -2.95 28.68 -16.14
CA HIS A 49 -1.91 27.75 -16.59
C HIS A 49 -2.18 26.33 -16.09
N ALA A 50 -3.41 26.04 -15.64
CA ALA A 50 -3.76 24.75 -15.03
C ALA A 50 -3.52 23.58 -15.99
N ASP A 51 -4.07 23.65 -17.20
CA ASP A 51 -3.93 22.59 -18.20
C ASP A 51 -2.47 22.30 -18.54
N TYR A 52 -1.67 23.36 -18.63
CA TYR A 52 -0.24 23.22 -18.90
C TYR A 52 0.50 22.50 -17.75
N LEU A 53 0.27 22.93 -16.51
CA LEU A 53 0.94 22.36 -15.34
C LEU A 53 0.50 20.91 -15.07
N LEU A 54 -0.78 20.61 -15.22
CA LEU A 54 -1.30 19.26 -15.06
C LEU A 54 -0.79 18.34 -16.18
N GLY A 55 -0.74 18.83 -17.43
CA GLY A 55 -0.17 18.10 -18.56
C GLY A 55 1.32 17.80 -18.39
N LEU A 56 2.12 18.68 -17.78
CA LEU A 56 3.51 18.36 -17.42
C LEU A 56 3.61 17.20 -16.42
N LEU A 57 2.72 17.17 -15.43
CA LEU A 57 2.68 16.11 -14.42
C LEU A 57 2.15 14.78 -14.96
N GLU A 58 1.26 14.81 -15.96
CA GLU A 58 0.83 13.59 -16.66
C GLU A 58 1.99 12.98 -17.45
N GLN A 59 2.81 13.79 -18.09
CA GLN A 59 3.99 13.33 -18.83
C GLN A 59 5.15 12.92 -17.92
N THR A 60 5.34 13.64 -16.84
CA THR A 60 6.46 13.47 -15.90
C THR A 60 5.98 13.60 -14.45
N PRO A 61 5.40 12.52 -13.88
CA PRO A 61 4.75 12.58 -12.56
C PRO A 61 5.68 12.84 -11.38
N ASP A 62 6.99 12.79 -11.56
CA ASP A 62 8.01 12.97 -10.52
C ASP A 62 8.64 14.38 -10.50
N LEU A 63 8.14 15.30 -11.30
CA LEU A 63 8.60 16.69 -11.23
C LEU A 63 8.43 17.25 -9.82
N THR A 64 9.50 17.82 -9.30
CA THR A 64 9.51 18.52 -8.02
C THR A 64 8.84 19.89 -8.15
N LEU A 65 8.43 20.48 -7.02
CA LEU A 65 7.89 21.84 -7.01
C LEU A 65 8.88 22.87 -7.59
N ALA A 66 10.19 22.64 -7.40
CA ALA A 66 11.23 23.51 -7.91
C ALA A 66 11.35 23.40 -9.43
N GLU A 67 11.30 22.20 -9.98
CA GLU A 67 11.33 21.97 -11.43
C GLU A 67 10.09 22.54 -12.11
N LEU A 68 8.89 22.37 -11.53
CA LEU A 68 7.66 23.00 -12.02
C LEU A 68 7.76 24.51 -12.02
N ALA A 69 8.27 25.14 -10.95
CA ALA A 69 8.46 26.57 -10.88
C ALA A 69 9.49 27.07 -11.91
N ALA A 70 10.61 26.35 -12.08
CA ALA A 70 11.63 26.68 -13.07
C ALA A 70 11.11 26.54 -14.51
N THR A 71 10.33 25.50 -14.78
CA THR A 71 9.71 25.29 -16.10
C THR A 71 8.70 26.38 -16.44
N LEU A 72 7.87 26.81 -15.45
CA LEU A 72 6.97 27.96 -15.60
C LEU A 72 7.71 29.25 -15.91
N GLU A 73 8.82 29.52 -15.21
CA GLU A 73 9.64 30.69 -15.45
C GLU A 73 10.27 30.64 -16.85
N ARG A 74 10.83 29.51 -17.24
CA ARG A 74 11.51 29.33 -18.55
C ARG A 74 10.53 29.39 -19.72
N GLU A 75 9.37 28.73 -19.64
CA GLU A 75 8.50 28.51 -20.79
C GLU A 75 7.32 29.48 -20.84
N ARG A 76 6.94 30.10 -19.73
CA ARG A 76 5.80 31.02 -19.62
C ARG A 76 6.18 32.40 -19.08
N GLY A 77 7.44 32.59 -18.67
CA GLY A 77 7.91 33.83 -18.06
C GLY A 77 7.29 34.14 -16.70
N ILE A 78 6.78 33.10 -16.01
CA ILE A 78 6.03 33.26 -14.76
C ILE A 78 6.87 32.80 -13.58
N ARG A 79 7.36 33.75 -12.81
CA ARG A 79 8.10 33.46 -11.58
C ARG A 79 7.16 33.34 -10.39
N VAL A 80 7.17 32.18 -9.72
CA VAL A 80 6.34 31.88 -8.55
C VAL A 80 7.15 31.23 -7.44
N SER A 81 6.66 31.33 -6.20
CA SER A 81 7.25 30.59 -5.08
C SER A 81 6.81 29.12 -5.10
N LEU A 82 7.60 28.24 -4.47
CA LEU A 82 7.26 26.83 -4.31
C LEU A 82 5.93 26.64 -3.55
N ALA A 83 5.64 27.53 -2.58
CA ALA A 83 4.37 27.51 -1.86
C ALA A 83 3.17 27.82 -2.78
N THR A 84 3.35 28.66 -3.81
CA THR A 84 2.29 28.93 -4.79
C THR A 84 2.02 27.71 -5.66
N VAL A 85 3.07 27.00 -6.10
CA VAL A 85 2.95 25.75 -6.86
C VAL A 85 2.30 24.68 -5.99
N TRP A 86 2.72 24.53 -4.74
CA TRP A 86 2.13 23.58 -3.80
C TRP A 86 0.63 23.84 -3.59
N THR A 87 0.24 25.10 -3.32
CA THR A 87 -1.17 25.49 -3.12
C THR A 87 -2.00 25.21 -4.37
N PHE A 88 -1.43 25.42 -5.56
CA PHE A 88 -2.08 25.10 -6.82
C PHE A 88 -2.34 23.59 -6.92
N LEU A 89 -1.33 22.75 -6.69
CA LEU A 89 -1.43 21.29 -6.76
C LEU A 89 -2.43 20.72 -5.73
N ASP A 90 -2.37 21.21 -4.48
CA ASP A 90 -3.29 20.81 -3.40
C ASP A 90 -4.75 21.06 -3.77
N ARG A 91 -5.06 22.22 -4.39
CA ARG A 91 -6.41 22.53 -4.87
C ARG A 91 -6.89 21.67 -6.04
N HIS A 92 -5.97 21.18 -6.86
CA HIS A 92 -6.26 20.22 -7.93
C HIS A 92 -6.22 18.75 -7.44
N GLY A 93 -6.17 18.53 -6.13
CA GLY A 93 -6.16 17.18 -5.54
C GLY A 93 -4.86 16.41 -5.76
N MET A 94 -3.80 17.09 -6.25
CA MET A 94 -2.49 16.48 -6.50
C MET A 94 -1.69 16.43 -5.21
N THR A 95 -1.31 15.22 -4.78
CA THR A 95 -0.52 15.00 -3.57
C THR A 95 0.77 14.26 -3.89
N PHE A 96 1.84 14.58 -3.15
CA PHE A 96 3.09 13.85 -3.28
C PHE A 96 2.94 12.42 -2.74
N LYS A 97 3.10 11.42 -3.62
CA LYS A 97 2.95 10.00 -3.29
C LYS A 97 4.28 9.28 -3.47
N LYS A 98 4.51 8.24 -2.65
CA LYS A 98 5.57 7.29 -2.94
C LYS A 98 5.22 6.56 -4.24
N LYS A 99 6.16 6.52 -5.19
CA LYS A 99 5.96 5.74 -6.43
C LYS A 99 5.83 4.26 -6.08
N THR A 100 4.83 3.61 -6.63
CA THR A 100 4.75 2.15 -6.67
C THR A 100 5.54 1.70 -7.88
N ALA A 101 6.67 1.04 -7.63
CA ALA A 101 7.48 0.48 -8.71
C ALA A 101 6.81 -0.81 -9.20
N HIS A 102 6.54 -0.88 -10.50
CA HIS A 102 6.16 -2.10 -11.21
C HIS A 102 7.35 -2.55 -12.06
N ALA A 103 7.48 -3.85 -12.25
CA ALA A 103 8.46 -4.38 -13.19
C ALA A 103 8.14 -3.86 -14.60
N ALA A 104 9.13 -3.31 -15.29
CA ALA A 104 8.94 -2.83 -16.68
C ALA A 104 8.47 -3.96 -17.60
N GLU A 105 8.84 -5.19 -17.28
CA GLU A 105 8.46 -6.42 -17.97
C GLU A 105 6.94 -6.69 -17.94
N GLN A 106 6.18 -6.08 -17.02
CA GLN A 106 4.71 -6.15 -17.04
C GLN A 106 4.09 -5.57 -18.31
N GLN A 107 4.83 -4.69 -19.00
CA GLN A 107 4.39 -4.09 -20.27
C GLN A 107 4.65 -4.99 -21.49
N ARG A 108 5.33 -6.12 -21.32
CA ARG A 108 5.53 -7.10 -22.39
C ARG A 108 4.20 -7.74 -22.81
N PRO A 109 3.95 -7.91 -24.14
CA PRO A 109 2.68 -8.46 -24.64
C PRO A 109 2.33 -9.85 -24.08
N ASP A 110 3.36 -10.72 -23.93
CA ASP A 110 3.18 -12.07 -23.37
C ASP A 110 2.77 -12.04 -21.89
N VAL A 111 3.33 -11.10 -21.11
CA VAL A 111 2.98 -10.92 -19.70
C VAL A 111 1.58 -10.31 -19.56
N GLN A 112 1.26 -9.32 -20.38
CA GLN A 112 -0.09 -8.71 -20.39
C GLN A 112 -1.17 -9.74 -20.75
N ALA A 113 -0.92 -10.59 -21.75
CA ALA A 113 -1.85 -11.66 -22.11
C ALA A 113 -2.05 -12.66 -20.96
N ALA A 114 -0.97 -13.11 -20.30
CA ALA A 114 -1.05 -14.02 -19.17
C ALA A 114 -1.77 -13.39 -17.96
N ARG A 115 -1.58 -12.09 -17.72
CA ARG A 115 -2.29 -11.34 -16.66
C ARG A 115 -3.77 -11.19 -16.96
N GLN A 116 -4.11 -10.93 -18.24
CA GLN A 116 -5.50 -10.81 -18.68
C GLN A 116 -6.23 -12.16 -18.50
N GLU A 117 -5.62 -13.27 -18.93
CA GLU A 117 -6.15 -14.61 -18.71
C GLU A 117 -6.40 -14.90 -17.22
N TRP A 118 -5.44 -14.51 -16.35
CA TRP A 118 -5.61 -14.66 -14.91
C TRP A 118 -6.79 -13.86 -14.37
N PHE A 119 -6.97 -12.60 -14.78
CA PHE A 119 -8.10 -11.76 -14.37
C PHE A 119 -9.45 -12.32 -14.83
N GLU A 120 -9.49 -12.99 -15.99
CA GLU A 120 -10.70 -13.63 -16.48
C GLU A 120 -11.04 -14.91 -15.71
N GLU A 121 -10.04 -15.65 -15.25
CA GLU A 121 -10.21 -16.87 -14.46
C GLU A 121 -10.45 -16.58 -12.95
N GLN A 122 -9.88 -15.51 -12.43
CA GLN A 122 -9.86 -15.17 -11.00
C GLN A 122 -11.24 -15.16 -10.33
N PRO A 123 -12.33 -14.63 -10.94
CA PRO A 123 -13.66 -14.68 -10.35
C PRO A 123 -14.25 -16.09 -10.21
N GLY A 124 -13.70 -17.07 -10.93
CA GLY A 124 -14.12 -18.47 -10.87
C GLY A 124 -13.44 -19.28 -9.74
N PHE A 125 -12.47 -18.71 -9.05
CA PHE A 125 -11.80 -19.41 -7.96
C PHE A 125 -12.62 -19.33 -6.66
N ASP A 126 -12.84 -20.48 -6.02
CA ASP A 126 -13.29 -20.47 -4.61
C ASP A 126 -12.13 -19.99 -3.74
N TRP A 127 -12.19 -18.75 -3.31
CA TRP A 127 -11.15 -18.10 -2.50
C TRP A 127 -10.85 -18.83 -1.18
N ARG A 128 -11.80 -19.63 -0.65
CA ARG A 128 -11.61 -20.47 0.55
C ARG A 128 -10.69 -21.66 0.29
N LYS A 129 -10.53 -22.04 -0.97
CA LYS A 129 -9.67 -23.12 -1.43
C LYS A 129 -8.29 -22.66 -1.90
N LEU A 130 -8.09 -21.35 -2.01
CA LEU A 130 -6.81 -20.78 -2.45
C LEU A 130 -5.78 -20.84 -1.31
N ILE A 131 -4.57 -21.26 -1.66
CA ILE A 131 -3.40 -21.24 -0.79
C ILE A 131 -2.26 -20.59 -1.57
N PHE A 132 -1.88 -19.38 -1.19
CA PHE A 132 -0.74 -18.70 -1.79
C PHE A 132 0.54 -19.06 -1.04
N VAL A 133 1.48 -19.69 -1.73
CA VAL A 133 2.76 -20.15 -1.15
C VAL A 133 3.89 -19.31 -1.71
N ASP A 134 4.76 -18.81 -0.81
CA ASP A 134 5.90 -17.98 -1.17
C ASP A 134 6.95 -17.97 -0.07
N GLU A 135 8.12 -17.38 -0.35
CA GLU A 135 9.23 -17.23 0.57
C GLU A 135 9.58 -15.77 0.83
N THR A 136 10.05 -15.51 2.04
CA THR A 136 10.60 -14.22 2.38
C THR A 136 11.86 -14.34 3.24
N ALA A 137 12.84 -13.47 2.96
CA ALA A 137 14.04 -13.40 3.79
C ALA A 137 13.77 -12.63 5.08
N ALA A 138 14.24 -13.16 6.19
CA ALA A 138 14.33 -12.49 7.49
C ALA A 138 15.79 -12.47 7.95
N ALA A 139 16.24 -11.37 8.55
CA ALA A 139 17.64 -11.19 8.92
C ALA A 139 17.80 -10.60 10.33
N THR A 140 18.90 -10.94 10.99
CA THR A 140 19.20 -10.49 12.36
C THR A 140 19.60 -9.01 12.44
N ASN A 141 19.71 -8.30 11.31
CA ASN A 141 19.93 -6.86 11.26
C ASN A 141 18.62 -6.05 11.07
N LEU A 142 17.47 -6.70 11.06
CA LEU A 142 16.19 -5.99 10.95
C LEU A 142 16.01 -5.02 12.12
N ALA A 143 15.62 -3.78 11.80
CA ALA A 143 15.34 -2.72 12.75
C ALA A 143 14.24 -1.82 12.23
N ARG A 144 13.57 -1.07 13.12
CA ARG A 144 12.58 -0.06 12.71
C ARG A 144 13.23 0.96 11.78
N LEU A 145 12.58 1.26 10.67
CA LEU A 145 13.08 2.18 9.65
C LEU A 145 12.88 3.65 10.01
N ARG A 146 12.05 3.95 11.03
CA ARG A 146 11.70 5.30 11.43
C ARG A 146 11.69 5.42 12.95
N GLY A 147 12.13 6.57 13.45
CA GLY A 147 12.08 6.97 14.84
C GLY A 147 11.73 8.45 14.96
N ARG A 148 11.72 8.99 16.18
CA ARG A 148 11.50 10.41 16.47
C ARG A 148 12.77 10.99 17.04
N ALA A 149 13.16 12.17 16.58
CA ALA A 149 14.25 12.99 17.13
C ALA A 149 13.79 14.45 17.21
N PRO A 150 14.45 15.31 17.97
CA PRO A 150 14.25 16.75 17.94
C PRO A 150 14.36 17.31 16.52
N ARG A 151 13.66 18.41 16.26
CA ARG A 151 13.68 19.05 14.95
C ARG A 151 15.11 19.50 14.60
N GLY A 152 15.59 19.09 13.43
CA GLY A 152 16.95 19.41 12.98
C GLY A 152 18.00 18.37 13.37
N GLU A 153 17.67 17.37 14.16
CA GLU A 153 18.56 16.29 14.57
C GLU A 153 18.28 14.99 13.78
N ARG A 154 19.31 14.13 13.70
CA ARG A 154 19.19 12.80 13.11
C ARG A 154 18.73 11.80 14.17
N CYS A 155 17.76 10.96 13.82
CA CYS A 155 17.41 9.80 14.64
C CYS A 155 18.43 8.67 14.38
N LEU A 156 19.41 8.56 15.27
CA LEU A 156 20.44 7.53 15.16
C LEU A 156 19.96 6.22 15.78
N ALA A 157 20.25 5.09 15.14
CA ALA A 157 20.00 3.75 15.64
C ALA A 157 21.21 2.86 15.39
N ALA A 158 21.64 2.11 16.39
CA ALA A 158 22.67 1.10 16.24
C ALA A 158 22.03 -0.20 15.72
N VAL A 159 22.51 -0.69 14.57
CA VAL A 159 22.15 -1.98 13.97
C VAL A 159 23.41 -2.74 13.59
N PRO A 160 23.41 -4.09 13.58
CA PRO A 160 24.53 -4.86 13.11
C PRO A 160 24.88 -4.48 11.66
N HIS A 161 26.12 -4.11 11.40
CA HIS A 161 26.61 -3.64 10.09
C HIS A 161 27.67 -4.56 9.51
N GLY A 162 27.71 -5.76 9.81
CA GLY A 162 28.55 -6.83 9.27
C GLY A 162 28.06 -8.15 9.85
N HIS A 163 28.30 -9.24 9.23
CA HIS A 163 28.04 -10.58 9.76
C HIS A 163 26.62 -10.84 10.28
N TRP A 164 25.59 -10.20 9.72
CA TRP A 164 24.21 -10.59 10.01
C TRP A 164 23.90 -11.95 9.38
N LYS A 165 22.99 -12.69 9.98
CA LYS A 165 22.49 -13.95 9.45
C LYS A 165 21.12 -13.73 8.80
N THR A 166 20.91 -14.45 7.70
CA THR A 166 19.66 -14.43 6.95
C THR A 166 19.03 -15.83 7.00
N THR A 167 17.74 -15.86 7.29
CA THR A 167 16.89 -17.04 7.33
C THR A 167 15.82 -16.88 6.26
N THR A 168 15.44 -17.97 5.61
CA THR A 168 14.25 -17.99 4.74
C THR A 168 13.04 -18.47 5.53
N PHE A 169 11.98 -17.70 5.50
CA PHE A 169 10.67 -18.08 5.99
C PHE A 169 9.76 -18.40 4.81
N THR A 170 9.19 -19.58 4.78
CA THR A 170 8.24 -20.06 3.76
C THR A 170 6.93 -20.38 4.44
N ALA A 171 5.81 -20.00 3.84
CA ALA A 171 4.48 -20.33 4.34
C ALA A 171 3.45 -20.32 3.21
N GLY A 172 2.29 -20.91 3.48
CA GLY A 172 1.06 -20.70 2.71
C GLY A 172 0.18 -19.66 3.39
N LEU A 173 -0.52 -18.86 2.61
CA LEU A 173 -1.58 -17.97 3.09
C LEU A 173 -2.93 -18.51 2.64
N ARG A 174 -3.79 -18.82 3.60
CA ARG A 174 -5.22 -19.08 3.43
C ARG A 174 -6.02 -17.85 3.86
N VAL A 175 -7.29 -17.84 3.53
CA VAL A 175 -8.21 -16.76 3.92
C VAL A 175 -8.39 -16.59 5.43
N ASP A 176 -8.10 -17.60 6.20
CA ASP A 176 -8.28 -17.67 7.65
C ASP A 176 -6.96 -17.66 8.44
N GLY A 177 -5.81 -17.77 7.77
CA GLY A 177 -4.52 -17.76 8.45
C GLY A 177 -3.33 -18.15 7.57
N LEU A 178 -2.15 -18.13 8.19
CA LEU A 178 -0.94 -18.73 7.63
C LEU A 178 -0.94 -20.23 7.92
N THR A 179 -0.56 -21.02 6.93
CA THR A 179 -0.46 -22.50 7.00
C THR A 179 0.92 -22.96 6.55
N ALA A 180 1.29 -24.19 6.89
CA ALA A 180 2.55 -24.82 6.49
C ALA A 180 3.80 -23.94 6.69
N PRO A 181 4.01 -23.30 7.87
CA PRO A 181 5.16 -22.43 8.07
C PRO A 181 6.45 -23.25 8.22
N LEU A 182 7.51 -22.82 7.55
CA LEU A 182 8.87 -23.35 7.67
C LEU A 182 9.88 -22.22 7.79
N VAL A 183 10.85 -22.40 8.68
CA VAL A 183 12.04 -21.55 8.77
C VAL A 183 13.26 -22.37 8.35
N LEU A 184 14.00 -21.88 7.35
CA LEU A 184 15.21 -22.50 6.85
C LEU A 184 16.42 -21.61 7.14
N ASP A 185 17.48 -22.17 7.75
CA ASP A 185 18.75 -21.46 7.91
C ASP A 185 19.49 -21.41 6.56
N GLY A 186 19.38 -20.28 5.87
CA GLY A 186 19.93 -20.07 4.55
C GLY A 186 18.89 -19.83 3.46
N ALA A 187 19.31 -19.95 2.21
CA ALA A 187 18.48 -19.70 1.03
C ALA A 187 17.67 -20.96 0.64
N MET A 188 16.42 -20.77 0.25
CA MET A 188 15.61 -21.81 -0.37
C MET A 188 16.21 -22.19 -1.74
N ASN A 189 16.26 -23.48 -2.01
CA ASN A 189 16.66 -24.03 -3.31
C ASN A 189 15.68 -25.12 -3.73
N GLY A 190 15.76 -25.59 -4.98
CA GLY A 190 14.82 -26.55 -5.54
C GLY A 190 14.62 -27.83 -4.68
N PRO A 191 15.69 -28.56 -4.26
CA PRO A 191 15.57 -29.71 -3.39
C PRO A 191 14.95 -29.41 -2.03
N ALA A 192 15.31 -28.27 -1.40
CA ALA A 192 14.73 -27.84 -0.13
C ALA A 192 13.24 -27.47 -0.30
N PHE A 193 12.88 -26.83 -1.40
CA PHE A 193 11.50 -26.51 -1.72
C PHE A 193 10.65 -27.77 -1.96
N LEU A 194 11.17 -28.76 -2.69
CA LEU A 194 10.49 -30.04 -2.87
C LEU A 194 10.27 -30.75 -1.53
N ALA A 195 11.28 -30.73 -0.65
CA ALA A 195 11.15 -31.29 0.70
C ALA A 195 10.10 -30.53 1.52
N TYR A 196 10.08 -29.19 1.46
CA TYR A 196 9.04 -28.37 2.08
C TYR A 196 7.63 -28.76 1.58
N VAL A 197 7.47 -28.85 0.27
CA VAL A 197 6.18 -29.24 -0.31
C VAL A 197 5.73 -30.60 0.19
N GLY A 198 6.61 -31.61 0.14
CA GLY A 198 6.24 -32.97 0.52
C GLY A 198 6.03 -33.19 2.02
N GLN A 199 6.81 -32.52 2.89
CA GLN A 199 6.84 -32.77 4.32
C GLN A 199 6.02 -31.79 5.15
N VAL A 200 5.81 -30.56 4.64
CA VAL A 200 5.17 -29.47 5.40
C VAL A 200 3.88 -29.01 4.74
N LEU A 201 3.89 -28.75 3.42
CA LEU A 201 2.71 -28.23 2.74
C LEU A 201 1.66 -29.34 2.49
N VAL A 202 2.05 -30.47 1.90
CA VAL A 202 1.12 -31.55 1.51
C VAL A 202 0.29 -32.07 2.69
N PRO A 203 0.81 -32.25 3.90
CA PRO A 203 0.00 -32.64 5.07
C PRO A 203 -1.11 -31.65 5.45
N GLU A 204 -0.98 -30.38 5.07
CA GLU A 204 -1.95 -29.31 5.34
C GLU A 204 -2.98 -29.11 4.20
N LEU A 205 -2.79 -29.84 3.06
CA LEU A 205 -3.70 -29.76 1.92
C LEU A 205 -4.94 -30.62 2.12
N THR A 206 -6.05 -30.12 1.61
CA THR A 206 -7.30 -30.89 1.49
C THR A 206 -7.70 -31.04 0.02
N PRO A 207 -8.40 -32.12 -0.36
CA PRO A 207 -8.87 -32.30 -1.72
C PRO A 207 -9.68 -31.10 -2.21
N GLY A 208 -9.36 -30.65 -3.41
CA GLY A 208 -9.97 -29.47 -4.03
C GLY A 208 -9.32 -28.14 -3.67
N ASP A 209 -8.25 -28.11 -2.85
CA ASP A 209 -7.43 -26.93 -2.64
C ASP A 209 -6.74 -26.49 -3.95
N ILE A 210 -6.50 -25.20 -4.08
CA ILE A 210 -5.80 -24.59 -5.20
C ILE A 210 -4.55 -23.91 -4.66
N VAL A 211 -3.40 -24.56 -4.85
CA VAL A 211 -2.11 -23.99 -4.46
C VAL A 211 -1.64 -23.04 -5.55
N VAL A 212 -1.38 -21.80 -5.17
CA VAL A 212 -0.88 -20.75 -6.07
C VAL A 212 0.53 -20.39 -5.67
N MET A 213 1.45 -20.39 -6.61
CA MET A 213 2.86 -20.03 -6.43
C MET A 213 3.27 -19.02 -7.47
N ASP A 214 4.36 -18.30 -7.21
CA ASP A 214 4.99 -17.50 -8.24
C ASP A 214 5.66 -18.39 -9.31
N ASN A 215 6.19 -17.74 -10.34
CA ASN A 215 6.71 -18.41 -11.51
C ASN A 215 8.25 -18.66 -11.43
N LEU A 216 8.82 -18.74 -10.22
CA LEU A 216 10.25 -18.96 -10.03
C LEU A 216 10.67 -20.40 -10.43
N PRO A 217 11.89 -20.57 -10.96
CA PRO A 217 12.41 -21.90 -11.33
C PRO A 217 12.42 -22.89 -10.15
N ALA A 218 12.66 -22.42 -8.92
CA ALA A 218 12.68 -23.26 -7.72
C ALA A 218 11.32 -23.93 -7.44
N HIS A 219 10.21 -23.31 -7.81
CA HIS A 219 8.85 -23.84 -7.65
C HIS A 219 8.45 -24.83 -8.75
N LYS A 220 9.23 -24.89 -9.84
CA LYS A 220 8.98 -25.76 -10.99
C LYS A 220 9.83 -27.03 -11.00
N VAL A 221 10.48 -27.32 -9.90
CA VAL A 221 11.29 -28.53 -9.77
C VAL A 221 10.41 -29.78 -9.95
N ALA A 222 10.94 -30.77 -10.66
CA ALA A 222 10.26 -32.05 -10.85
C ALA A 222 9.83 -32.67 -9.51
N GLY A 223 8.57 -33.11 -9.41
CA GLY A 223 7.99 -33.66 -8.21
C GLY A 223 7.09 -32.69 -7.41
N VAL A 224 7.28 -31.37 -7.50
CA VAL A 224 6.46 -30.38 -6.80
C VAL A 224 4.98 -30.53 -7.22
N ARG A 225 4.70 -30.47 -8.52
CA ARG A 225 3.34 -30.64 -9.05
C ARG A 225 2.75 -31.98 -8.67
N GLN A 226 3.52 -33.06 -8.84
CA GLN A 226 3.06 -34.41 -8.53
C GLN A 226 2.68 -34.58 -7.04
N ALA A 227 3.47 -33.96 -6.14
CA ALA A 227 3.19 -34.03 -4.70
C ALA A 227 1.88 -33.31 -4.34
N ILE A 228 1.65 -32.13 -4.90
CA ILE A 228 0.42 -31.33 -4.67
C ILE A 228 -0.79 -32.01 -5.28
N GLU A 229 -0.71 -32.44 -6.54
CA GLU A 229 -1.82 -33.12 -7.25
C GLU A 229 -2.11 -34.49 -6.64
N GLY A 230 -1.09 -35.20 -6.13
CA GLY A 230 -1.23 -36.44 -5.39
C GLY A 230 -2.01 -36.29 -4.07
N ALA A 231 -2.05 -35.10 -3.48
CA ALA A 231 -2.88 -34.76 -2.32
C ALA A 231 -4.33 -34.37 -2.71
N GLY A 232 -4.68 -34.42 -3.99
CA GLY A 232 -6.00 -34.00 -4.49
C GLY A 232 -6.18 -32.48 -4.65
N ALA A 233 -5.09 -31.71 -4.56
CA ALA A 233 -5.08 -30.27 -4.81
C ALA A 233 -4.66 -29.95 -6.24
N THR A 234 -4.87 -28.70 -6.67
CA THR A 234 -4.45 -28.22 -7.99
C THR A 234 -3.34 -27.21 -7.84
N LEU A 235 -2.30 -27.27 -8.69
CA LEU A 235 -1.22 -26.28 -8.70
C LEU A 235 -1.42 -25.27 -9.84
N ARG A 236 -1.40 -24.00 -9.49
CA ARG A 236 -1.44 -22.86 -10.41
C ARG A 236 -0.21 -21.98 -10.21
N TYR A 237 0.27 -21.37 -11.29
CA TYR A 237 1.33 -20.38 -11.22
C TYR A 237 0.79 -19.01 -11.57
N LEU A 238 1.16 -18.01 -10.77
CA LEU A 238 0.86 -16.60 -11.06
C LEU A 238 1.50 -16.21 -12.40
N PRO A 239 0.90 -15.25 -13.11
CA PRO A 239 1.56 -14.63 -14.25
C PRO A 239 2.93 -14.07 -13.84
N PRO A 240 3.93 -14.07 -14.74
CA PRO A 240 5.22 -13.47 -14.44
C PRO A 240 5.08 -12.02 -13.99
N TYR A 241 5.97 -11.58 -13.09
CA TYR A 241 6.03 -10.19 -12.61
C TYR A 241 4.73 -9.66 -11.99
N SER A 242 3.95 -10.50 -11.31
CA SER A 242 2.63 -10.16 -10.78
C SER A 242 2.52 -10.29 -9.25
N PRO A 243 3.36 -9.60 -8.45
CA PRO A 243 3.28 -9.64 -7.00
C PRO A 243 1.99 -8.98 -6.47
N ASP A 244 1.36 -8.12 -7.25
CA ASP A 244 0.07 -7.49 -6.95
C ASP A 244 -1.09 -8.50 -6.92
N LEU A 245 -0.96 -9.64 -7.59
CA LEU A 245 -1.91 -10.76 -7.55
C LEU A 245 -1.60 -11.77 -6.45
N ASN A 246 -0.54 -11.54 -5.66
CA ASN A 246 -0.09 -12.43 -4.61
C ASN A 246 -0.38 -11.86 -3.21
N PRO A 247 -1.49 -12.24 -2.54
CA PRO A 247 -1.86 -11.68 -1.25
C PRO A 247 -0.85 -11.97 -0.12
N ILE A 248 -0.03 -13.02 -0.23
CA ILE A 248 0.97 -13.36 0.78
C ILE A 248 2.08 -12.30 0.90
N GLU A 249 2.32 -11.51 -0.15
CA GLU A 249 3.28 -10.41 -0.12
C GLU A 249 2.88 -9.32 0.91
N MET A 250 1.57 -9.07 1.05
CA MET A 250 1.05 -8.18 2.10
C MET A 250 1.21 -8.78 3.48
N ALA A 251 0.99 -10.08 3.63
CA ALA A 251 1.26 -10.81 4.87
C ALA A 251 2.75 -10.73 5.24
N PHE A 252 3.64 -10.94 4.29
CA PHE A 252 5.08 -10.79 4.51
C PHE A 252 5.52 -9.36 4.83
N SER A 253 4.83 -8.37 4.29
CA SER A 253 5.04 -6.97 4.68
C SER A 253 4.72 -6.73 6.16
N LYS A 254 3.59 -7.27 6.67
CA LYS A 254 3.23 -7.24 8.10
C LYS A 254 4.23 -8.02 8.93
N LEU A 255 4.60 -9.24 8.51
CA LEU A 255 5.61 -10.04 9.19
C LEU A 255 6.92 -9.27 9.36
N LYS A 256 7.45 -8.69 8.27
CA LYS A 256 8.68 -7.88 8.31
C LYS A 256 8.55 -6.66 9.23
N ALA A 257 7.38 -6.05 9.33
CA ALA A 257 7.15 -4.96 10.27
C ALA A 257 7.22 -5.41 11.73
N LEU A 258 6.64 -6.58 12.04
CA LEU A 258 6.71 -7.20 13.37
C LEU A 258 8.14 -7.60 13.73
N LEU A 259 8.89 -8.22 12.80
CA LEU A 259 10.28 -8.59 13.01
C LEU A 259 11.20 -7.36 13.19
N ARG A 260 10.96 -6.26 12.47
CA ARG A 260 11.65 -4.97 12.71
C ARG A 260 11.35 -4.40 14.10
N LYS A 261 10.14 -4.63 14.61
CA LYS A 261 9.76 -4.24 15.97
C LYS A 261 10.45 -5.10 17.01
N ALA A 262 10.53 -6.41 16.79
CA ALA A 262 11.21 -7.37 17.68
C ALA A 262 12.72 -7.11 17.73
N ALA A 263 13.33 -6.72 16.61
CA ALA A 263 14.74 -6.40 16.47
C ALA A 263 15.67 -7.53 16.99
N ALA A 264 15.33 -8.80 16.70
CA ALA A 264 16.12 -9.98 17.05
C ALA A 264 17.55 -9.89 16.50
N ARG A 265 18.54 -10.28 17.30
CA ARG A 265 19.98 -10.18 16.96
C ARG A 265 20.67 -11.52 16.79
N THR A 266 20.01 -12.60 17.16
CA THR A 266 20.47 -13.97 16.98
C THR A 266 19.49 -14.79 16.16
N VAL A 267 19.94 -15.88 15.54
CA VAL A 267 19.05 -16.76 14.77
C VAL A 267 17.95 -17.38 15.64
N PRO A 268 18.24 -17.91 16.84
CA PRO A 268 17.19 -18.42 17.72
C PRO A 268 16.13 -17.38 18.09
N GLU A 269 16.55 -16.16 18.44
CA GLU A 269 15.60 -15.05 18.74
C GLU A 269 14.77 -14.69 17.51
N LEU A 270 15.37 -14.69 16.31
CA LEU A 270 14.66 -14.41 15.05
C LEU A 270 13.59 -15.47 14.78
N TRP A 271 13.92 -16.77 14.96
CA TRP A 271 12.97 -17.86 14.76
C TRP A 271 11.83 -17.82 15.76
N GLN A 272 12.13 -17.54 17.03
CA GLN A 272 11.10 -17.31 18.04
C GLN A 272 10.20 -16.13 17.66
N SER A 273 10.80 -15.01 17.24
CA SER A 273 10.04 -13.82 16.82
C SER A 273 9.16 -14.10 15.58
N ILE A 274 9.58 -14.97 14.68
CA ILE A 274 8.75 -15.41 13.55
C ILE A 274 7.53 -16.18 14.07
N GLY A 275 7.71 -17.14 14.98
CA GLY A 275 6.61 -17.88 15.59
C GLY A 275 5.60 -16.98 16.31
N GLU A 276 6.10 -16.03 17.12
CA GLU A 276 5.26 -15.03 17.80
C GLU A 276 4.53 -14.11 16.83
N ALA A 277 5.16 -13.77 15.70
CA ALA A 277 4.55 -12.93 14.67
C ALA A 277 3.45 -13.65 13.90
N ILE A 278 3.61 -14.94 13.60
CA ILE A 278 2.57 -15.77 12.94
C ILE A 278 1.28 -15.74 13.76
N ALA A 279 1.36 -15.88 15.08
CA ALA A 279 0.20 -15.84 15.97
C ALA A 279 -0.57 -14.49 15.98
N GLN A 280 0.00 -13.42 15.39
CA GLN A 280 -0.64 -12.10 15.28
C GLN A 280 -1.40 -11.90 13.97
N PHE A 281 -1.49 -12.90 13.12
CA PHE A 281 -2.31 -12.86 11.92
C PHE A 281 -3.73 -13.32 12.24
N SER A 282 -4.67 -12.40 12.14
CA SER A 282 -6.10 -12.73 12.29
C SER A 282 -6.70 -13.15 10.94
N ALA A 283 -7.79 -13.91 10.99
CA ALA A 283 -8.56 -14.25 9.79
C ALA A 283 -9.05 -12.99 9.05
N GLN A 284 -9.30 -11.88 9.78
CA GLN A 284 -9.69 -10.61 9.16
C GLN A 284 -8.53 -9.99 8.36
N ASP A 285 -7.30 -10.01 8.89
CA ASP A 285 -6.13 -9.54 8.13
C ASP A 285 -5.98 -10.33 6.82
N CYS A 286 -6.09 -11.67 6.91
CA CYS A 286 -5.93 -12.53 5.75
C CYS A 286 -7.00 -12.27 4.69
N ARG A 287 -8.27 -12.11 5.09
CA ARG A 287 -9.36 -11.72 4.16
C ARG A 287 -9.05 -10.41 3.46
N HIS A 288 -8.62 -9.37 4.20
CA HIS A 288 -8.27 -8.08 3.59
C HIS A 288 -7.11 -8.20 2.57
N TYR A 289 -6.16 -9.14 2.77
CA TYR A 289 -5.11 -9.37 1.79
C TYR A 289 -5.66 -10.02 0.52
N PHE A 290 -6.59 -10.97 0.66
CA PHE A 290 -7.27 -11.58 -0.48
C PHE A 290 -8.10 -10.55 -1.25
N GLU A 291 -8.92 -9.77 -0.57
CA GLU A 291 -9.72 -8.68 -1.15
C GLU A 291 -8.83 -7.66 -1.89
N ALA A 292 -7.73 -7.22 -1.27
CA ALA A 292 -6.81 -6.26 -1.86
C ALA A 292 -6.07 -6.79 -3.10
N ALA A 293 -5.93 -8.12 -3.24
CA ALA A 293 -5.38 -8.78 -4.42
C ALA A 293 -6.48 -9.19 -5.44
N GLY A 294 -7.75 -8.80 -5.19
CA GLY A 294 -8.87 -9.04 -6.09
C GLY A 294 -9.54 -10.40 -5.95
N TYR A 295 -9.28 -11.15 -4.87
CA TYR A 295 -9.95 -12.42 -4.56
C TYR A 295 -11.09 -12.15 -3.56
N GLU A 296 -12.23 -11.73 -4.07
CA GLU A 296 -13.42 -11.44 -3.26
C GLU A 296 -14.39 -12.63 -3.27
N SER A 297 -15.21 -12.73 -2.20
CA SER A 297 -16.38 -13.61 -2.23
C SER A 297 -17.41 -13.04 -3.20
N GLY A 298 -17.65 -13.71 -4.31
CA GLY A 298 -18.79 -13.43 -5.19
C GLY A 298 -20.11 -13.65 -4.46
#